data_4ae8bedc9df35ffeacbcd87690101b5a
#
_entry.id   4ae8bedc9df35ffeacbcd87690101b5a
#
_cell.length_a   1.000
_cell.length_b   1.000
_cell.length_c   1.000
_cell.angle_alpha   90.00
_cell.angle_beta   90.00
_cell.angle_gamma   90.00
#
_symmetry.space_group_name_H-M   'P 1'
#
loop_
_entity.id
_entity.type
_entity.pdbx_description
1 polymer ?
#
loop_
_entity_poly.entity_id
_entity_poly.type
_entity_poly.pdbx_seq_one_letter_code
_entity_poly.pdbx_strand_id
1 'polypeptide(L)'
;MKSAVCLLLLAVPVMNVLAAASEETQYRWQSAPTEQLRAQLTIKEAILRAFARNPKIAQAAAQIRVGKANLDEAESAWFPQVSLQGNVGRSHRTDSAGALNNNGSGGISLKQLLYDFGKTGGSINEQHNLSDAWRYDLYSTLNEVGMQTLQAYLQVKRFQALSQAAHTNIQSLNIVLEMANLRAEAGLSSQSDVLQAQSRIAGMNAQQAQFEAQMRSAQAALSVLTGVVAESLPDLPEDLLKQKITVNSLPYERNNAVRSAQSKQLAAEQRIRQAQAQHWPTISVQAGRTRYENERSSYWDDEVQLVVDAPLYQGGAVNARVDAAQGDRASAQAQVDASKLDINQRAATAWADLTGAQLREQAGDAQALSAGRARAVYRDEYRLSKRSLNDLLSIEQDVFQADSASISARYDAWDAAVRYAGAADNLLDMLGIERSRTVGDDLPTL
;
A
#
# COMPACT_ATOMS: atom_id res chain seq x y z
N MET A 1 -57.00 -50.60 11.82
CA MET A 1 -57.27 -49.25 12.45
C MET A 1 -56.05 -48.39 12.12
N LYS A 2 -56.27 -47.37 11.32
CA LYS A 2 -55.23 -46.47 10.78
C LYS A 2 -54.85 -45.46 11.84
N SER A 3 -53.64 -45.50 12.35
CA SER A 3 -53.08 -44.44 13.21
C SER A 3 -52.26 -43.50 12.34
N ALA A 4 -52.80 -42.29 12.17
CA ALA A 4 -52.14 -41.16 11.52
C ALA A 4 -50.98 -40.70 12.39
N VAL A 5 -49.76 -40.87 11.95
CA VAL A 5 -48.59 -40.22 12.55
C VAL A 5 -48.58 -38.77 12.09
N CYS A 6 -48.99 -37.88 12.96
CA CYS A 6 -48.81 -36.44 12.78
C CYS A 6 -47.31 -36.14 12.82
N LEU A 7 -46.71 -35.92 11.64
CA LEU A 7 -45.40 -35.33 11.48
C LEU A 7 -45.51 -33.85 11.85
N LEU A 8 -45.22 -33.52 13.09
CA LEU A 8 -44.95 -32.13 13.50
C LEU A 8 -43.61 -31.73 12.88
N LEU A 9 -43.64 -31.22 11.65
CA LEU A 9 -42.59 -30.40 11.08
C LEU A 9 -42.46 -29.15 11.98
N LEU A 10 -41.57 -29.19 12.96
CA LEU A 10 -41.02 -27.98 13.50
C LEU A 10 -40.31 -27.25 12.34
N ALA A 11 -41.06 -26.34 11.72
CA ALA A 11 -40.50 -25.31 10.88
C ALA A 11 -39.58 -24.48 11.78
N VAL A 12 -38.32 -24.88 11.87
CA VAL A 12 -37.24 -23.96 12.20
C VAL A 12 -37.36 -22.91 11.08
N PRO A 13 -37.66 -21.64 11.39
CA PRO A 13 -37.45 -20.63 10.39
C PRO A 13 -35.97 -20.72 10.05
N VAL A 14 -35.64 -21.29 8.88
CA VAL A 14 -34.45 -20.96 8.17
C VAL A 14 -34.63 -19.46 7.97
N MET A 15 -34.15 -18.68 8.94
CA MET A 15 -33.85 -17.29 8.68
C MET A 15 -32.98 -17.35 7.45
N ASN A 16 -33.60 -17.09 6.30
CA ASN A 16 -32.90 -16.52 5.20
C ASN A 16 -32.25 -15.26 5.77
N VAL A 17 -31.06 -15.42 6.31
CA VAL A 17 -30.04 -14.40 6.25
C VAL A 17 -29.73 -14.33 4.75
N LEU A 18 -30.70 -13.80 3.99
CA LEU A 18 -30.37 -12.94 2.89
C LEU A 18 -29.50 -11.89 3.55
N ALA A 19 -28.19 -12.19 3.59
CA ALA A 19 -27.19 -11.16 3.67
C ALA A 19 -27.70 -10.13 2.67
N ALA A 20 -28.19 -9.02 3.16
CA ALA A 20 -28.29 -7.83 2.34
C ALA A 20 -26.87 -7.74 1.76
N ALA A 21 -26.72 -8.16 0.53
CA ALA A 21 -25.60 -7.80 -0.27
C ALA A 21 -25.70 -6.27 -0.26
N SER A 22 -25.02 -5.63 0.71
CA SER A 22 -24.61 -4.26 0.54
C SER A 22 -24.14 -4.24 -0.89
N GLU A 23 -24.69 -3.38 -1.73
CA GLU A 23 -24.13 -3.13 -3.06
C GLU A 23 -22.68 -2.71 -2.80
N GLU A 24 -21.83 -3.73 -2.64
CA GLU A 24 -20.39 -3.55 -2.61
C GLU A 24 -20.10 -2.85 -3.92
N THR A 25 -19.66 -1.63 -3.84
CA THR A 25 -19.01 -0.95 -4.96
C THR A 25 -17.83 -1.83 -5.32
N GLN A 26 -18.12 -2.78 -6.19
CA GLN A 26 -17.17 -3.80 -6.60
C GLN A 26 -16.02 -3.07 -7.26
N TYR A 27 -14.85 -3.08 -6.62
CA TYR A 27 -13.63 -2.58 -7.24
C TYR A 27 -13.55 -3.16 -8.65
N ARG A 28 -13.61 -2.29 -9.67
CA ARG A 28 -13.42 -2.68 -11.06
C ARG A 28 -12.12 -2.07 -11.54
N TRP A 29 -11.17 -2.91 -11.89
CA TRP A 29 -9.98 -2.47 -12.58
C TRP A 29 -10.36 -1.78 -13.90
N GLN A 30 -9.92 -0.55 -14.06
CA GLN A 30 -10.06 0.18 -15.31
C GLN A 30 -8.67 0.31 -15.94
N SER A 31 -8.44 -0.44 -17.02
CA SER A 31 -7.13 -0.58 -17.67
C SER A 31 -6.66 0.68 -18.41
N ALA A 32 -7.55 1.59 -18.76
CA ALA A 32 -7.22 2.83 -19.47
C ALA A 32 -7.62 4.05 -18.63
N PRO A 33 -6.86 5.15 -18.67
CA PRO A 33 -7.38 6.43 -18.22
C PRO A 33 -8.63 6.71 -19.05
N THR A 34 -9.75 6.98 -18.43
CA THR A 34 -10.86 7.62 -19.10
C THR A 34 -10.28 8.92 -19.65
N GLU A 35 -10.49 9.24 -20.92
CA GLU A 35 -9.99 10.45 -21.59
C GLU A 35 -10.61 11.73 -21.01
N GLN A 36 -10.72 11.83 -19.69
CA GLN A 36 -11.13 13.04 -19.02
C GLN A 36 -9.93 13.97 -18.95
N LEU A 37 -9.86 14.87 -19.94
CA LEU A 37 -9.01 16.05 -19.86
C LEU A 37 -9.45 16.90 -18.67
N ARG A 38 -8.50 17.16 -17.77
CA ARG A 38 -8.68 18.09 -16.66
C ARG A 38 -7.82 19.32 -16.92
N ALA A 39 -8.40 20.49 -16.80
CA ALA A 39 -7.65 21.74 -16.94
C ALA A 39 -6.53 21.82 -15.87
N GLN A 40 -6.80 21.34 -14.67
CA GLN A 40 -5.84 21.37 -13.58
C GLN A 40 -6.01 20.12 -12.68
N LEU A 41 -4.89 19.53 -12.26
CA LEU A 41 -4.87 18.41 -11.30
C LEU A 41 -4.02 18.79 -10.09
N THR A 42 -4.67 18.98 -8.95
CA THR A 42 -3.96 19.25 -7.69
C THR A 42 -3.36 17.97 -7.11
N ILE A 43 -2.33 18.10 -6.27
CA ILE A 43 -1.67 16.96 -5.59
C ILE A 43 -2.68 16.15 -4.78
N LYS A 44 -3.52 16.83 -4.01
CA LYS A 44 -4.55 16.17 -3.18
C LYS A 44 -5.53 15.37 -4.04
N GLU A 45 -6.02 15.95 -5.13
CA GLU A 45 -6.90 15.27 -6.07
C GLU A 45 -6.21 14.09 -6.75
N ALA A 46 -4.94 14.25 -7.17
CA ALA A 46 -4.15 13.17 -7.78
C ALA A 46 -4.03 11.96 -6.84
N ILE A 47 -3.72 12.20 -5.57
CA ILE A 47 -3.57 11.13 -4.58
C ILE A 47 -4.92 10.46 -4.29
N LEU A 48 -6.00 11.22 -4.09
CA LEU A 48 -7.33 10.64 -3.82
C LEU A 48 -7.83 9.81 -5.02
N ARG A 49 -7.57 10.27 -6.26
CA ARG A 49 -7.88 9.48 -7.46
C ARG A 49 -7.04 8.21 -7.55
N ALA A 50 -5.76 8.28 -7.20
CA ALA A 50 -4.90 7.11 -7.15
C ALA A 50 -5.39 6.11 -6.10
N PHE A 51 -5.87 6.56 -4.94
CA PHE A 51 -6.45 5.69 -3.92
C PHE A 51 -7.67 4.93 -4.43
N ALA A 52 -8.59 5.60 -5.11
CA ALA A 52 -9.80 4.98 -5.64
C ALA A 52 -9.54 3.93 -6.74
N ARG A 53 -8.36 3.97 -7.37
CA ARG A 53 -8.02 3.10 -8.52
C ARG A 53 -6.98 2.04 -8.22
N ASN A 54 -6.23 2.17 -7.14
CA ASN A 54 -5.08 1.32 -6.89
C ASN A 54 -5.49 -0.07 -6.38
N PRO A 55 -5.13 -1.17 -7.10
CA PRO A 55 -5.49 -2.52 -6.70
C PRO A 55 -4.86 -2.96 -5.37
N LYS A 56 -3.71 -2.42 -4.98
CA LYS A 56 -3.09 -2.72 -3.68
C LYS A 56 -3.96 -2.24 -2.52
N ILE A 57 -4.61 -1.07 -2.67
CA ILE A 57 -5.53 -0.53 -1.65
C ILE A 57 -6.78 -1.41 -1.58
N ALA A 58 -7.35 -1.79 -2.72
CA ALA A 58 -8.48 -2.72 -2.76
C ALA A 58 -8.14 -4.08 -2.11
N GLN A 59 -6.95 -4.60 -2.36
CA GLN A 59 -6.45 -5.81 -1.72
C GLN A 59 -6.32 -5.66 -0.20
N ALA A 60 -5.71 -4.57 0.27
CA ALA A 60 -5.55 -4.31 1.70
C ALA A 60 -6.90 -4.12 2.40
N ALA A 61 -7.86 -3.43 1.77
CA ALA A 61 -9.23 -3.29 2.28
C ALA A 61 -9.96 -4.65 2.34
N ALA A 62 -9.77 -5.52 1.35
CA ALA A 62 -10.32 -6.88 1.39
C ALA A 62 -9.72 -7.71 2.53
N GLN A 63 -8.43 -7.52 2.86
CA GLN A 63 -7.79 -8.21 4.00
C GLN A 63 -8.40 -7.79 5.35
N ILE A 64 -8.86 -6.55 5.50
CA ILE A 64 -9.59 -6.12 6.71
C ILE A 64 -10.88 -6.93 6.87
N ARG A 65 -11.63 -7.15 5.78
CA ARG A 65 -12.85 -8.00 5.83
C ARG A 65 -12.53 -9.45 6.20
N VAL A 66 -11.43 -9.99 5.67
CA VAL A 66 -10.94 -11.34 6.05
C VAL A 66 -10.60 -11.36 7.54
N GLY A 67 -9.88 -10.35 8.05
CA GLY A 67 -9.54 -10.25 9.47
C GLY A 67 -10.79 -10.19 10.37
N LYS A 68 -11.81 -9.42 9.97
CA LYS A 68 -13.09 -9.34 10.69
C LYS A 68 -13.81 -10.70 10.68
N ALA A 69 -13.91 -11.35 9.52
CA ALA A 69 -14.55 -12.66 9.40
C ALA A 69 -13.84 -13.73 10.25
N ASN A 70 -12.51 -13.72 10.30
CA ASN A 70 -11.74 -14.62 11.16
C ASN A 70 -11.97 -14.34 12.66
N LEU A 71 -12.16 -13.08 13.04
CA LEU A 71 -12.53 -12.72 14.41
C LEU A 71 -13.93 -13.24 14.74
N ASP A 72 -14.92 -12.99 13.86
CA ASP A 72 -16.29 -13.49 14.03
C ASP A 72 -16.30 -15.03 14.08
N GLU A 73 -15.48 -15.73 13.29
CA GLU A 73 -15.30 -17.18 13.36
C GLU A 73 -14.73 -17.61 14.71
N ALA A 74 -13.69 -16.93 15.23
CA ALA A 74 -13.12 -17.24 16.54
C ALA A 74 -14.14 -17.04 17.68
N GLU A 75 -14.94 -15.97 17.61
CA GLU A 75 -16.00 -15.67 18.57
C GLU A 75 -17.14 -16.69 18.50
N SER A 76 -17.40 -17.27 17.31
CA SER A 76 -18.45 -18.29 17.13
C SER A 76 -18.28 -19.52 18.00
N ALA A 77 -17.07 -19.80 18.49
CA ALA A 77 -16.78 -20.91 19.38
C ALA A 77 -17.50 -20.77 20.75
N TRP A 78 -17.89 -19.57 21.16
CA TRP A 78 -18.69 -19.31 22.35
C TRP A 78 -20.19 -19.54 22.15
N PHE A 79 -20.66 -19.70 20.91
CA PHE A 79 -22.07 -19.90 20.61
C PHE A 79 -22.40 -21.38 20.47
N PRO A 80 -23.71 -21.77 20.65
CA PRO A 80 -24.16 -23.14 20.46
C PRO A 80 -23.89 -23.63 19.03
N GLN A 81 -23.24 -24.80 18.92
CA GLN A 81 -23.00 -25.48 17.65
C GLN A 81 -24.06 -26.53 17.45
N VAL A 82 -24.87 -26.40 16.40
CA VAL A 82 -25.91 -27.38 16.05
C VAL A 82 -25.47 -28.16 14.83
N SER A 83 -25.51 -29.47 14.92
CA SER A 83 -25.15 -30.37 13.81
C SER A 83 -26.21 -31.44 13.57
N LEU A 84 -26.44 -31.78 12.31
CA LEU A 84 -27.22 -32.91 11.89
C LEU A 84 -26.26 -34.02 11.47
N GLN A 85 -26.41 -35.19 12.08
CA GLN A 85 -25.59 -36.36 11.78
C GLN A 85 -26.48 -37.50 11.32
N GLY A 86 -26.03 -38.24 10.31
CA GLY A 86 -26.71 -39.41 9.83
C GLY A 86 -25.72 -40.45 9.34
N ASN A 87 -25.90 -41.68 9.74
CA ASN A 87 -25.11 -42.79 9.27
C ASN A 87 -25.95 -43.99 8.92
N VAL A 88 -25.60 -44.67 7.82
CA VAL A 88 -26.22 -45.92 7.38
C VAL A 88 -25.12 -46.90 7.07
N GLY A 89 -25.21 -48.09 7.63
CA GLY A 89 -24.19 -49.10 7.43
C GLY A 89 -24.67 -50.49 7.72
N ARG A 90 -23.79 -51.46 7.50
CA ARG A 90 -23.99 -52.86 7.90
C ARG A 90 -22.91 -53.23 8.90
N SER A 91 -23.32 -53.79 10.03
CA SER A 91 -22.39 -54.33 10.99
C SER A 91 -22.58 -55.84 11.20
N HIS A 92 -21.48 -56.54 11.36
CA HIS A 92 -21.47 -57.95 11.77
C HIS A 92 -21.09 -58.04 13.24
N ARG A 93 -21.98 -58.59 14.04
CA ARG A 93 -21.68 -58.91 15.46
C ARG A 93 -21.29 -60.37 15.55
N THR A 94 -20.16 -60.62 16.16
CA THR A 94 -19.63 -61.98 16.41
C THR A 94 -20.45 -62.81 17.41
N ASP A 95 -21.32 -62.15 18.20
CA ASP A 95 -22.23 -62.77 19.15
C ASP A 95 -23.58 -63.22 18.58
N SER A 96 -23.89 -62.80 17.36
CA SER A 96 -25.11 -63.16 16.66
C SER A 96 -24.79 -64.00 15.41
N ALA A 97 -25.15 -65.23 15.39
CA ALA A 97 -24.94 -66.27 14.39
C ALA A 97 -24.82 -65.79 12.91
N GLY A 98 -23.77 -65.03 12.58
CA GLY A 98 -23.36 -64.74 11.22
C GLY A 98 -24.23 -63.78 10.38
N ALA A 99 -25.24 -63.08 10.93
CA ALA A 99 -26.08 -62.17 10.21
C ALA A 99 -25.48 -60.77 10.11
N LEU A 100 -25.41 -60.24 8.89
CA LEU A 100 -25.13 -58.82 8.63
C LEU A 100 -26.39 -58.01 9.00
N ASN A 101 -26.31 -57.18 10.03
CA ASN A 101 -27.41 -56.30 10.43
C ASN A 101 -27.28 -54.93 9.78
N ASN A 102 -28.35 -54.47 9.16
CA ASN A 102 -28.44 -53.10 8.69
C ASN A 102 -28.66 -52.17 9.89
N ASN A 103 -27.83 -51.16 10.01
CA ASN A 103 -27.94 -50.17 11.06
C ASN A 103 -28.01 -48.75 10.44
N GLY A 104 -28.96 -47.99 10.88
CA GLY A 104 -29.08 -46.57 10.53
C GLY A 104 -29.21 -45.74 11.78
N SER A 105 -28.61 -44.56 11.79
CA SER A 105 -28.92 -43.57 12.80
C SER A 105 -28.98 -42.18 12.15
N GLY A 106 -29.85 -41.35 12.68
CA GLY A 106 -29.98 -39.97 12.28
C GLY A 106 -30.40 -39.11 13.46
N GLY A 107 -29.71 -38.01 13.69
CA GLY A 107 -29.99 -37.19 14.85
C GLY A 107 -29.47 -35.77 14.73
N ILE A 108 -30.00 -34.94 15.61
CA ILE A 108 -29.56 -33.55 15.80
C ILE A 108 -28.78 -33.49 17.11
N SER A 109 -27.63 -32.89 17.11
CA SER A 109 -26.84 -32.62 18.29
C SER A 109 -26.55 -31.13 18.45
N LEU A 110 -26.56 -30.67 19.67
CA LEU A 110 -26.16 -29.32 20.09
C LEU A 110 -24.96 -29.46 21.02
N LYS A 111 -23.89 -28.70 20.73
CA LYS A 111 -22.72 -28.61 21.58
C LYS A 111 -22.52 -27.16 21.99
N GLN A 112 -22.40 -26.89 23.28
CA GLN A 112 -22.14 -25.58 23.84
C GLN A 112 -20.86 -25.62 24.66
N LEU A 113 -19.87 -24.83 24.30
CA LEU A 113 -18.70 -24.59 25.13
C LEU A 113 -19.10 -23.79 26.37
N LEU A 114 -18.73 -24.29 27.55
CA LEU A 114 -18.93 -23.59 28.83
C LEU A 114 -17.64 -22.93 29.30
N TYR A 115 -16.53 -23.67 29.29
CA TYR A 115 -15.24 -23.19 29.77
C TYR A 115 -14.07 -23.99 29.21
N ASP A 116 -13.00 -23.30 28.77
CA ASP A 116 -11.85 -23.94 28.14
C ASP A 116 -10.49 -23.42 28.64
N PHE A 117 -10.48 -22.72 29.77
CA PHE A 117 -9.28 -22.16 30.39
C PHE A 117 -8.50 -21.18 29.51
N GLY A 118 -9.20 -20.52 28.57
CA GLY A 118 -8.64 -19.46 27.76
C GLY A 118 -8.16 -19.89 26.35
N LYS A 119 -8.48 -21.11 25.90
CA LYS A 119 -8.19 -21.54 24.52
C LYS A 119 -8.91 -20.64 23.51
N THR A 120 -10.22 -20.52 23.65
CA THR A 120 -11.06 -19.66 22.79
C THR A 120 -10.76 -18.17 22.99
N GLY A 121 -10.62 -17.73 24.25
CA GLY A 121 -10.25 -16.34 24.53
C GLY A 121 -8.89 -15.94 23.96
N GLY A 122 -7.90 -16.85 23.99
CA GLY A 122 -6.61 -16.64 23.35
C GLY A 122 -6.72 -16.52 21.83
N SER A 123 -7.55 -17.38 21.20
CA SER A 123 -7.82 -17.34 19.76
C SER A 123 -8.50 -16.04 19.35
N ILE A 124 -9.53 -15.59 20.07
CA ILE A 124 -10.23 -14.33 19.81
C ILE A 124 -9.28 -13.13 19.92
N ASN A 125 -8.47 -13.07 20.97
CA ASN A 125 -7.50 -12.00 21.16
C ASN A 125 -6.39 -12.02 20.09
N GLU A 126 -5.97 -13.22 19.63
CA GLU A 126 -5.06 -13.34 18.49
C GLU A 126 -5.67 -12.73 17.23
N GLN A 127 -6.90 -13.13 16.86
CA GLN A 127 -7.57 -12.63 15.66
C GLN A 127 -7.89 -11.13 15.75
N HIS A 128 -8.22 -10.62 16.94
CA HIS A 128 -8.40 -9.19 17.17
C HIS A 128 -7.12 -8.40 16.86
N ASN A 129 -5.98 -8.82 17.39
CA ASN A 129 -4.69 -8.18 17.12
C ASN A 129 -4.29 -8.29 15.63
N LEU A 130 -4.58 -9.41 14.97
CA LEU A 130 -4.36 -9.56 13.53
C LEU A 130 -5.27 -8.64 12.71
N SER A 131 -6.53 -8.45 13.10
CA SER A 131 -7.44 -7.52 12.47
C SER A 131 -6.92 -6.07 12.57
N ASP A 132 -6.38 -5.68 13.72
CA ASP A 132 -5.74 -4.38 13.88
C ASP A 132 -4.48 -4.25 12.99
N ALA A 133 -3.69 -5.31 12.86
CA ALA A 133 -2.53 -5.31 11.97
C ALA A 133 -2.94 -5.03 10.52
N TRP A 134 -4.03 -5.63 10.01
CA TRP A 134 -4.53 -5.38 8.66
C TRP A 134 -4.97 -3.93 8.44
N ARG A 135 -5.53 -3.28 9.47
CA ARG A 135 -5.86 -1.84 9.39
C ARG A 135 -4.61 -0.99 9.24
N TYR A 136 -3.56 -1.27 10.02
CA TYR A 136 -2.29 -0.55 9.91
C TYR A 136 -1.58 -0.84 8.58
N ASP A 137 -1.67 -2.06 8.04
CA ASP A 137 -1.14 -2.41 6.73
C ASP A 137 -1.85 -1.62 5.61
N LEU A 138 -3.16 -1.40 5.72
CA LEU A 138 -3.88 -0.51 4.79
C LEU A 138 -3.38 0.93 4.88
N TYR A 139 -3.20 1.49 6.09
CA TYR A 139 -2.67 2.86 6.23
C TYR A 139 -1.26 3.00 5.68
N SER A 140 -0.42 1.99 5.86
CA SER A 140 0.91 1.94 5.25
C SER A 140 0.83 1.89 3.71
N THR A 141 -0.10 1.11 3.16
CA THR A 141 -0.35 1.03 1.71
C THR A 141 -0.82 2.37 1.14
N LEU A 142 -1.72 3.09 1.84
CA LEU A 142 -2.15 4.45 1.45
C LEU A 142 -0.96 5.40 1.38
N ASN A 143 -0.09 5.38 2.39
CA ASN A 143 1.11 6.22 2.41
C ASN A 143 2.07 5.89 1.24
N GLU A 144 2.28 4.60 0.94
CA GLU A 144 3.11 4.17 -0.19
C GLU A 144 2.52 4.63 -1.54
N VAL A 145 1.22 4.42 -1.77
CA VAL A 145 0.55 4.84 -3.01
C VAL A 145 0.55 6.37 -3.13
N GLY A 146 0.33 7.09 -2.04
CA GLY A 146 0.44 8.55 -1.99
C GLY A 146 1.84 9.03 -2.39
N MET A 147 2.88 8.42 -1.83
CA MET A 147 4.27 8.71 -2.16
C MET A 147 4.57 8.45 -3.66
N GLN A 148 4.19 7.27 -4.18
CA GLN A 148 4.39 6.93 -5.60
C GLN A 148 3.68 7.91 -6.54
N THR A 149 2.46 8.32 -6.19
CA THR A 149 1.69 9.29 -6.98
C THR A 149 2.35 10.65 -6.99
N LEU A 150 2.83 11.10 -5.83
CA LEU A 150 3.52 12.39 -5.72
C LEU A 150 4.88 12.39 -6.45
N GLN A 151 5.61 11.27 -6.41
CA GLN A 151 6.84 11.12 -7.19
C GLN A 151 6.57 11.19 -8.71
N ALA A 152 5.51 10.53 -9.20
CA ALA A 152 5.12 10.64 -10.60
C ALA A 152 4.74 12.09 -10.99
N TYR A 153 4.04 12.80 -10.10
CA TYR A 153 3.71 14.21 -10.26
C TYR A 153 4.98 15.09 -10.37
N LEU A 154 5.95 14.86 -9.48
CA LEU A 154 7.24 15.56 -9.49
C LEU A 154 8.03 15.35 -10.78
N GLN A 155 8.02 14.13 -11.33
CA GLN A 155 8.71 13.85 -12.58
C GLN A 155 8.12 14.65 -13.76
N VAL A 156 6.81 14.79 -13.84
CA VAL A 156 6.18 15.64 -14.87
C VAL A 156 6.64 17.10 -14.72
N LYS A 157 6.61 17.63 -13.51
CA LYS A 157 7.04 19.03 -13.23
C LYS A 157 8.53 19.23 -13.55
N ARG A 158 9.37 18.26 -13.20
CA ARG A 158 10.81 18.28 -13.50
C ARG A 158 11.06 18.42 -14.99
N PHE A 159 10.49 17.55 -15.81
CA PHE A 159 10.71 17.56 -17.25
C PHE A 159 10.06 18.75 -17.92
N GLN A 160 8.96 19.25 -17.40
CA GLN A 160 8.37 20.50 -17.83
C GLN A 160 9.33 21.68 -17.62
N ALA A 161 9.95 21.78 -16.44
CA ALA A 161 10.91 22.83 -16.12
C ALA A 161 12.20 22.73 -16.98
N LEU A 162 12.71 21.50 -17.19
CA LEU A 162 13.88 21.28 -18.06
C LEU A 162 13.60 21.59 -19.53
N SER A 163 12.42 21.24 -20.04
CA SER A 163 12.01 21.61 -21.41
C SER A 163 11.88 23.12 -21.57
N GLN A 164 11.36 23.82 -20.56
CA GLN A 164 11.29 25.26 -20.55
C GLN A 164 12.68 25.93 -20.54
N ALA A 165 13.63 25.40 -19.77
CA ALA A 165 15.00 25.88 -19.75
C ALA A 165 15.68 25.69 -21.12
N ALA A 166 15.49 24.54 -21.76
CA ALA A 166 15.99 24.28 -23.11
C ALA A 166 15.37 25.25 -24.13
N HIS A 167 14.05 25.50 -24.06
CA HIS A 167 13.38 26.46 -24.90
C HIS A 167 13.96 27.89 -24.75
N THR A 168 14.17 28.33 -23.52
CA THR A 168 14.81 29.64 -23.23
C THR A 168 16.22 29.73 -23.80
N ASN A 169 17.00 28.64 -23.71
CA ASN A 169 18.36 28.58 -24.27
C ASN A 169 18.31 28.62 -25.80
N ILE A 170 17.36 27.93 -26.47
CA ILE A 170 17.16 28.00 -27.92
C ILE A 170 16.87 29.45 -28.37
N GLN A 171 16.02 30.17 -27.64
CA GLN A 171 15.77 31.59 -27.91
C GLN A 171 17.04 32.43 -27.82
N SER A 172 17.88 32.17 -26.80
CA SER A 172 19.17 32.83 -26.62
C SER A 172 20.14 32.52 -27.77
N LEU A 173 20.22 31.28 -28.22
CA LEU A 173 21.06 30.82 -29.33
C LEU A 173 20.58 31.41 -30.67
N ASN A 174 19.27 31.63 -30.88
CA ASN A 174 18.75 32.30 -32.08
C ASN A 174 19.22 33.75 -32.13
N ILE A 175 19.30 34.47 -31.01
CA ILE A 175 19.91 35.80 -30.95
C ILE A 175 21.38 35.76 -31.35
N VAL A 176 22.12 34.75 -30.93
CA VAL A 176 23.53 34.55 -31.32
C VAL A 176 23.65 34.29 -32.83
N LEU A 177 22.76 33.43 -33.35
CA LEU A 177 22.72 33.14 -34.80
C LEU A 177 22.44 34.42 -35.63
N GLU A 178 21.49 35.26 -35.22
CA GLU A 178 21.20 36.52 -35.87
C GLU A 178 22.44 37.45 -35.91
N MET A 179 23.12 37.59 -34.78
CA MET A 179 24.39 38.33 -34.69
C MET A 179 25.47 37.75 -35.60
N ALA A 180 25.62 36.43 -35.70
CA ALA A 180 26.57 35.76 -36.56
C ALA A 180 26.27 35.97 -38.03
N ASN A 181 24.99 35.94 -38.44
CA ASN A 181 24.54 36.24 -39.79
C ASN A 181 24.87 37.69 -40.21
N LEU A 182 24.49 38.67 -39.38
CA LEU A 182 24.79 40.08 -39.65
C LEU A 182 26.29 40.37 -39.83
N ARG A 183 27.11 39.69 -39.01
CA ARG A 183 28.58 39.82 -39.13
C ARG A 183 29.14 39.15 -40.39
N ALA A 184 28.61 37.99 -40.77
CA ALA A 184 28.99 37.30 -41.99
C ALA A 184 28.63 38.11 -43.23
N GLU A 185 27.44 38.71 -43.30
CA GLU A 185 26.96 39.60 -44.34
C GLU A 185 27.85 40.87 -44.46
N ALA A 186 28.31 41.38 -43.30
CA ALA A 186 29.23 42.51 -43.26
C ALA A 186 30.67 42.15 -43.57
N GLY A 187 31.00 40.87 -43.85
CA GLY A 187 32.35 40.37 -44.09
C GLY A 187 33.27 40.35 -42.85
N LEU A 188 32.67 40.47 -41.63
CA LEU A 188 33.39 40.54 -40.35
C LEU A 188 33.59 39.14 -39.71
N SER A 189 32.91 38.12 -40.20
CA SER A 189 33.04 36.73 -39.78
C SER A 189 32.85 35.77 -40.95
N SER A 190 33.12 34.46 -40.72
CA SER A 190 33.00 33.46 -41.76
C SER A 190 31.61 32.80 -41.78
N GLN A 191 31.25 32.21 -42.94
CA GLN A 191 30.04 31.38 -43.03
C GLN A 191 30.08 30.15 -42.11
N SER A 192 31.32 29.69 -41.71
CA SER A 192 31.47 28.58 -40.73
C SER A 192 30.89 28.96 -39.37
N ASP A 193 30.98 30.21 -38.96
CA ASP A 193 30.41 30.70 -37.70
C ASP A 193 28.88 30.55 -37.69
N VAL A 194 28.23 30.90 -38.79
CA VAL A 194 26.79 30.72 -38.95
C VAL A 194 26.37 29.24 -38.85
N LEU A 195 27.08 28.38 -39.58
CA LEU A 195 26.84 26.92 -39.54
C LEU A 195 27.06 26.33 -38.14
N GLN A 196 28.03 26.83 -37.39
CA GLN A 196 28.30 26.40 -36.02
C GLN A 196 27.17 26.82 -35.09
N ALA A 197 26.67 28.04 -35.17
CA ALA A 197 25.52 28.47 -34.39
C ALA A 197 24.25 27.64 -34.73
N GLN A 198 24.01 27.36 -36.02
CA GLN A 198 22.93 26.48 -36.45
C GLN A 198 23.05 25.07 -35.89
N SER A 199 24.25 24.52 -35.88
CA SER A 199 24.54 23.19 -35.32
C SER A 199 24.24 23.14 -33.81
N ARG A 200 24.56 24.19 -33.04
CA ARG A 200 24.24 24.31 -31.63
C ARG A 200 22.75 24.37 -31.37
N ILE A 201 22.01 25.13 -32.17
CA ILE A 201 20.54 25.19 -32.10
C ILE A 201 19.93 23.83 -32.40
N ALA A 202 20.40 23.15 -33.46
CA ALA A 202 19.92 21.79 -33.78
C ALA A 202 20.14 20.80 -32.63
N GLY A 203 21.31 20.85 -31.97
CA GLY A 203 21.61 20.05 -30.80
C GLY A 203 20.69 20.35 -29.60
N MET A 204 20.39 21.64 -29.36
CA MET A 204 19.48 22.04 -28.28
C MET A 204 18.04 21.67 -28.58
N ASN A 205 17.59 21.76 -29.85
CA ASN A 205 16.26 21.26 -30.24
C ASN A 205 16.13 19.74 -29.99
N ALA A 206 17.18 18.95 -30.26
CA ALA A 206 17.18 17.53 -29.94
C ALA A 206 17.10 17.28 -28.42
N GLN A 207 17.79 18.09 -27.62
CA GLN A 207 17.72 18.02 -26.16
C GLN A 207 16.33 18.38 -25.63
N GLN A 208 15.71 19.43 -26.16
CA GLN A 208 14.32 19.80 -25.82
C GLN A 208 13.34 18.67 -26.17
N ALA A 209 13.45 18.11 -27.37
CA ALA A 209 12.61 16.98 -27.80
C ALA A 209 12.76 15.76 -26.87
N GLN A 210 13.96 15.52 -26.34
CA GLN A 210 14.21 14.47 -25.34
C GLN A 210 13.46 14.77 -24.04
N PHE A 211 13.52 15.98 -23.51
CA PHE A 211 12.78 16.35 -22.28
C PHE A 211 11.27 16.27 -22.49
N GLU A 212 10.77 16.70 -23.65
CA GLU A 212 9.35 16.57 -23.98
C GLU A 212 8.90 15.10 -24.07
N ALA A 213 9.73 14.21 -24.61
CA ALA A 213 9.47 12.78 -24.63
C ALA A 213 9.42 12.20 -23.21
N GLN A 214 10.36 12.58 -22.34
CA GLN A 214 10.37 12.19 -20.94
C GLN A 214 9.17 12.76 -20.17
N MET A 215 8.79 14.00 -20.44
CA MET A 215 7.58 14.61 -19.87
C MET A 215 6.32 13.85 -20.28
N ARG A 216 6.17 13.50 -21.56
CA ARG A 216 5.03 12.67 -22.02
C ARG A 216 5.00 11.31 -21.36
N SER A 217 6.16 10.67 -21.19
CA SER A 217 6.25 9.39 -20.46
C SER A 217 5.83 9.51 -19.00
N ALA A 218 6.29 10.57 -18.31
CA ALA A 218 5.89 10.84 -16.92
C ALA A 218 4.39 11.19 -16.80
N GLN A 219 3.83 11.95 -17.76
CA GLN A 219 2.40 12.23 -17.84
C GLN A 219 1.58 10.96 -18.04
N ALA A 220 2.03 10.05 -18.90
CA ALA A 220 1.38 8.76 -19.10
C ALA A 220 1.41 7.92 -17.80
N ALA A 221 2.54 7.87 -17.09
CA ALA A 221 2.63 7.19 -15.81
C ALA A 221 1.68 7.78 -14.75
N LEU A 222 1.62 9.11 -14.65
CA LEU A 222 0.70 9.79 -13.73
C LEU A 222 -0.76 9.55 -14.13
N SER A 223 -1.09 9.56 -15.42
CA SER A 223 -2.45 9.31 -15.90
C SER A 223 -2.93 7.88 -15.63
N VAL A 224 -2.04 6.89 -15.68
CA VAL A 224 -2.35 5.51 -15.28
C VAL A 224 -2.70 5.43 -13.80
N LEU A 225 -1.96 6.14 -12.94
CA LEU A 225 -2.21 6.17 -11.49
C LEU A 225 -3.52 6.90 -11.15
N THR A 226 -3.77 8.04 -11.78
CA THR A 226 -4.88 8.95 -11.43
C THR A 226 -6.16 8.74 -12.25
N GLY A 227 -6.02 8.11 -13.43
CA GLY A 227 -7.13 7.93 -14.39
C GLY A 227 -7.51 9.17 -15.19
N VAL A 228 -6.71 10.25 -15.15
CA VAL A 228 -6.98 11.49 -15.87
C VAL A 228 -5.71 12.02 -16.52
N VAL A 229 -5.89 12.75 -17.62
CA VAL A 229 -4.83 13.54 -18.25
C VAL A 229 -5.01 14.99 -17.84
N ALA A 230 -3.99 15.60 -17.23
CA ALA A 230 -4.04 16.99 -16.81
C ALA A 230 -3.27 17.89 -17.78
N GLU A 231 -3.86 19.04 -18.14
CA GLU A 231 -3.18 20.05 -18.94
C GLU A 231 -2.16 20.84 -18.11
N SER A 232 -2.47 21.04 -16.83
CA SER A 232 -1.66 21.84 -15.92
C SER A 232 -1.55 21.16 -14.55
N LEU A 233 -0.35 21.23 -13.98
CA LEU A 233 -0.03 20.75 -12.64
C LEU A 233 0.43 21.92 -11.76
N PRO A 234 -0.30 22.27 -10.69
CA PRO A 234 0.14 23.30 -9.74
C PRO A 234 1.49 22.98 -9.09
N ASP A 235 2.13 24.01 -8.55
CA ASP A 235 3.36 23.84 -7.79
C ASP A 235 3.09 23.18 -6.43
N LEU A 236 4.12 22.54 -5.89
CA LEU A 236 4.04 21.91 -4.59
C LEU A 236 4.06 22.94 -3.46
N PRO A 237 3.38 22.65 -2.33
CA PRO A 237 3.46 23.51 -1.16
C PRO A 237 4.88 23.46 -0.58
N GLU A 238 5.52 24.62 -0.44
CA GLU A 238 6.92 24.73 0.07
C GLU A 238 7.09 24.16 1.49
N ASP A 239 6.02 24.01 2.24
CA ASP A 239 6.05 23.48 3.60
C ASP A 239 6.62 22.05 3.68
N LEU A 240 6.50 21.28 2.59
CA LEU A 240 7.13 19.95 2.49
C LEU A 240 8.67 20.02 2.55
N LEU A 241 9.30 21.10 2.04
CA LEU A 241 10.76 21.29 2.10
C LEU A 241 11.22 21.86 3.46
N LYS A 242 10.33 22.54 4.17
CA LYS A 242 10.65 23.25 5.44
C LYS A 242 10.48 22.36 6.67
N GLN A 243 10.30 21.05 6.50
CA GLN A 243 10.13 20.14 7.62
C GLN A 243 11.32 20.20 8.58
N LYS A 244 11.02 20.34 9.88
CA LYS A 244 12.03 20.08 10.92
C LYS A 244 12.29 18.58 11.01
N ILE A 245 13.31 18.15 10.29
CA ILE A 245 13.71 16.76 10.24
C ILE A 245 14.60 16.46 11.43
N THR A 246 14.15 15.56 12.29
CA THR A 246 14.93 15.02 13.40
C THR A 246 15.16 13.54 13.14
N VAL A 247 16.28 13.22 12.48
CA VAL A 247 16.65 11.83 12.15
C VAL A 247 16.79 10.95 13.40
N ASN A 248 17.16 11.57 14.53
CA ASN A 248 17.40 10.85 15.79
C ASN A 248 16.13 10.57 16.62
N SER A 249 14.95 11.07 16.22
CA SER A 249 13.70 10.88 16.97
C SER A 249 12.51 10.65 16.03
N LEU A 250 12.60 9.58 15.23
CA LEU A 250 11.45 9.17 14.42
C LEU A 250 10.32 8.68 15.33
N PRO A 251 9.08 9.13 15.11
CA PRO A 251 7.94 8.72 15.93
C PRO A 251 7.47 7.30 15.56
N TYR A 252 8.24 6.27 15.95
CA TYR A 252 7.91 4.86 15.64
C TYR A 252 6.51 4.47 16.09
N GLU A 253 6.06 5.01 17.23
CA GLU A 253 4.73 4.72 17.78
C GLU A 253 3.58 5.18 16.88
N ARG A 254 3.83 6.14 15.99
CA ARG A 254 2.83 6.65 15.03
C ARG A 254 2.96 6.01 13.66
N ASN A 255 4.06 5.31 13.39
CA ASN A 255 4.31 4.70 12.10
C ASN A 255 3.48 3.42 11.93
N ASN A 256 2.66 3.37 10.89
CA ASN A 256 1.71 2.29 10.68
C ASN A 256 2.39 0.95 10.36
N ALA A 257 3.55 0.93 9.70
CA ALA A 257 4.29 -0.31 9.48
C ALA A 257 4.80 -0.91 10.79
N VAL A 258 5.28 -0.06 11.73
CA VAL A 258 5.69 -0.51 13.08
C VAL A 258 4.47 -0.99 13.87
N ARG A 259 3.36 -0.25 13.82
CA ARG A 259 2.11 -0.63 14.51
C ARG A 259 1.55 -1.96 14.01
N SER A 260 1.60 -2.21 12.71
CA SER A 260 1.22 -3.52 12.15
C SER A 260 2.10 -4.64 12.70
N ALA A 261 3.43 -4.45 12.69
CA ALA A 261 4.36 -5.43 13.24
C ALA A 261 4.15 -5.66 14.75
N GLN A 262 3.89 -4.61 15.52
CA GLN A 262 3.55 -4.71 16.95
C GLN A 262 2.25 -5.47 17.20
N SER A 263 1.21 -5.21 16.39
CA SER A 263 -0.06 -5.95 16.49
C SER A 263 0.14 -7.44 16.17
N LYS A 264 0.97 -7.77 15.17
CA LYS A 264 1.35 -9.17 14.88
C LYS A 264 2.15 -9.82 16.04
N GLN A 265 3.00 -9.05 16.71
CA GLN A 265 3.70 -9.51 17.92
C GLN A 265 2.72 -9.80 19.07
N LEU A 266 1.76 -8.89 19.31
CA LEU A 266 0.72 -9.10 20.33
C LEU A 266 -0.14 -10.33 20.00
N ALA A 267 -0.46 -10.56 18.72
CA ALA A 267 -1.14 -11.77 18.29
C ALA A 267 -0.34 -13.04 18.63
N ALA A 268 0.98 -13.04 18.38
CA ALA A 268 1.85 -14.15 18.73
C ALA A 268 1.93 -14.39 20.25
N GLU A 269 1.85 -13.35 21.07
CA GLU A 269 1.75 -13.49 22.53
C GLU A 269 0.44 -14.17 22.98
N GLN A 270 -0.68 -13.88 22.31
CA GLN A 270 -1.95 -14.57 22.59
C GLN A 270 -1.89 -16.04 22.14
N ARG A 271 -1.18 -16.36 21.07
CA ARG A 271 -0.95 -17.76 20.63
C ARG A 271 -0.20 -18.57 21.68
N ILE A 272 0.77 -17.98 22.40
CA ILE A 272 1.42 -18.65 23.54
C ILE A 272 0.40 -19.01 24.61
N ARG A 273 -0.48 -18.07 24.99
CA ARG A 273 -1.54 -18.32 26.00
C ARG A 273 -2.49 -19.41 25.54
N GLN A 274 -2.90 -19.38 24.28
CA GLN A 274 -3.74 -20.42 23.68
C GLN A 274 -3.06 -21.79 23.72
N ALA A 275 -1.76 -21.87 23.37
CA ALA A 275 -1.00 -23.13 23.42
C ALA A 275 -0.86 -23.66 24.85
N GLN A 276 -0.56 -22.80 25.83
CA GLN A 276 -0.50 -23.15 27.23
C GLN A 276 -1.86 -23.64 27.77
N ALA A 277 -2.96 -23.01 27.32
CA ALA A 277 -4.30 -23.43 27.71
C ALA A 277 -4.66 -24.85 27.24
N GLN A 278 -3.96 -25.40 26.24
CA GLN A 278 -4.17 -26.77 25.79
C GLN A 278 -3.80 -27.84 26.82
N HIS A 279 -3.07 -27.50 27.88
CA HIS A 279 -2.84 -28.40 29.03
C HIS A 279 -4.09 -28.58 29.91
N TRP A 280 -5.05 -27.68 29.82
CA TRP A 280 -6.22 -27.65 30.66
C TRP A 280 -7.43 -28.32 29.98
N PRO A 281 -8.40 -28.85 30.77
CA PRO A 281 -9.60 -29.45 30.19
C PRO A 281 -10.46 -28.46 29.43
N THR A 282 -11.34 -28.98 28.59
CA THR A 282 -12.43 -28.27 27.96
C THR A 282 -13.75 -28.78 28.51
N ILE A 283 -14.60 -27.90 28.98
CA ILE A 283 -15.91 -28.22 29.57
C ILE A 283 -17.00 -27.77 28.61
N SER A 284 -17.85 -28.69 28.16
CA SER A 284 -18.95 -28.41 27.26
C SER A 284 -20.22 -29.15 27.68
N VAL A 285 -21.37 -28.60 27.34
CA VAL A 285 -22.64 -29.30 27.38
C VAL A 285 -22.95 -29.82 25.98
N GLN A 286 -23.37 -31.07 25.91
CA GLN A 286 -23.89 -31.69 24.71
C GLN A 286 -25.32 -32.13 24.96
N ALA A 287 -26.23 -31.83 24.04
CA ALA A 287 -27.58 -32.29 24.02
C ALA A 287 -27.90 -32.87 22.64
N GLY A 288 -28.57 -33.97 22.56
CA GLY A 288 -28.85 -34.61 21.29
C GLY A 288 -30.14 -35.42 21.32
N ARG A 289 -30.72 -35.54 20.14
CA ARG A 289 -31.80 -36.47 19.88
C ARG A 289 -31.48 -37.24 18.63
N THR A 290 -31.26 -38.57 18.82
CA THR A 290 -30.84 -39.47 17.73
C THR A 290 -31.87 -40.61 17.57
N ARG A 291 -32.31 -40.84 16.38
CA ARG A 291 -33.08 -42.01 16.00
C ARG A 291 -32.15 -43.13 15.58
N TYR A 292 -32.24 -44.23 16.23
CA TYR A 292 -31.57 -45.48 15.85
C TYR A 292 -32.56 -46.38 15.15
N GLU A 293 -32.15 -46.99 14.04
CA GLU A 293 -32.93 -47.97 13.31
C GLU A 293 -32.04 -49.19 12.99
N ASN A 294 -32.48 -50.36 13.40
CA ASN A 294 -31.88 -51.62 13.02
C ASN A 294 -32.99 -52.60 12.55
N GLU A 295 -32.60 -53.76 12.06
CA GLU A 295 -33.56 -54.73 11.49
C GLU A 295 -34.66 -55.19 12.46
N ARG A 296 -34.49 -55.00 13.76
CA ARG A 296 -35.41 -55.55 14.78
C ARG A 296 -36.10 -54.46 15.63
N SER A 297 -35.54 -53.23 15.65
CA SER A 297 -36.06 -52.18 16.50
C SER A 297 -35.72 -50.79 15.98
N SER A 298 -36.59 -49.84 16.26
CA SER A 298 -36.26 -48.40 16.14
C SER A 298 -36.64 -47.66 17.40
N TYR A 299 -35.74 -46.81 17.90
CA TYR A 299 -35.97 -46.01 19.10
C TYR A 299 -35.35 -44.65 18.97
N TRP A 300 -35.84 -43.71 19.78
CA TRP A 300 -35.27 -42.43 19.99
C TRP A 300 -34.40 -42.44 21.23
N ASP A 301 -33.23 -41.80 21.16
CA ASP A 301 -32.31 -41.55 22.25
C ASP A 301 -32.22 -40.05 22.45
N ASP A 302 -32.62 -39.59 23.64
CA ASP A 302 -32.56 -38.21 24.06
C ASP A 302 -31.47 -38.09 25.11
N GLU A 303 -30.42 -37.35 24.81
CA GLU A 303 -29.22 -37.24 25.62
C GLU A 303 -28.93 -35.81 26.03
N VAL A 304 -28.59 -35.54 27.28
CA VAL A 304 -28.01 -34.30 27.77
C VAL A 304 -26.86 -34.65 28.69
N GLN A 305 -25.67 -34.22 28.35
CA GLN A 305 -24.47 -34.54 29.11
C GLN A 305 -23.53 -33.36 29.29
N LEU A 306 -22.85 -33.32 30.42
CA LEU A 306 -21.69 -32.46 30.63
C LEU A 306 -20.44 -33.25 30.24
N VAL A 307 -19.73 -32.74 29.27
CA VAL A 307 -18.51 -33.37 28.72
C VAL A 307 -17.31 -32.58 29.21
N VAL A 308 -16.37 -33.30 29.88
CA VAL A 308 -15.07 -32.76 30.28
C VAL A 308 -14.01 -33.52 29.52
N ASP A 309 -13.35 -32.82 28.58
CA ASP A 309 -12.25 -33.37 27.78
C ASP A 309 -10.91 -32.83 28.31
N ALA A 310 -10.11 -33.71 28.90
CA ALA A 310 -8.84 -33.39 29.54
C ALA A 310 -7.70 -34.24 28.94
N PRO A 311 -6.85 -33.66 28.10
CA PRO A 311 -5.69 -34.38 27.57
C PRO A 311 -4.62 -34.55 28.66
N LEU A 312 -4.51 -35.74 29.21
CA LEU A 312 -3.53 -36.03 30.26
C LEU A 312 -2.11 -36.18 29.73
N TYR A 313 -1.95 -36.84 28.59
CA TYR A 313 -0.66 -37.02 27.92
C TYR A 313 -0.82 -37.16 26.39
N GLN A 314 -0.12 -36.33 25.65
CA GLN A 314 -0.13 -36.31 24.19
C GLN A 314 1.29 -36.48 23.59
N GLY A 315 2.15 -37.25 24.21
CA GLY A 315 3.50 -37.51 23.69
C GLY A 315 4.39 -36.26 23.60
N GLY A 316 4.15 -35.23 24.44
CA GLY A 316 4.90 -33.98 24.43
C GLY A 316 4.38 -32.92 23.42
N ALA A 317 3.29 -33.21 22.68
CA ALA A 317 2.81 -32.33 21.62
C ALA A 317 2.43 -30.93 22.13
N VAL A 318 1.84 -30.79 23.31
CA VAL A 318 1.46 -29.47 23.86
C VAL A 318 2.70 -28.63 24.17
N ASN A 319 3.74 -29.23 24.79
CA ASN A 319 5.00 -28.54 25.08
C ASN A 319 5.65 -28.05 23.76
N ALA A 320 5.71 -28.90 22.73
CA ALA A 320 6.23 -28.52 21.43
C ALA A 320 5.45 -27.37 20.78
N ARG A 321 4.11 -27.32 20.96
CA ARG A 321 3.29 -26.18 20.49
C ARG A 321 3.59 -24.90 21.27
N VAL A 322 3.82 -24.98 22.57
CA VAL A 322 4.22 -23.82 23.38
C VAL A 322 5.60 -23.33 22.94
N ASP A 323 6.57 -24.21 22.73
CA ASP A 323 7.91 -23.86 22.26
C ASP A 323 7.85 -23.22 20.87
N ALA A 324 7.03 -23.76 19.95
CA ALA A 324 6.80 -23.18 18.64
C ALA A 324 6.19 -21.77 18.73
N ALA A 325 5.18 -21.57 19.58
CA ALA A 325 4.55 -20.26 19.77
C ALA A 325 5.52 -19.23 20.40
N GLN A 326 6.45 -19.68 21.28
CA GLN A 326 7.53 -18.82 21.79
C GLN A 326 8.50 -18.41 20.68
N GLY A 327 8.84 -19.33 19.78
CA GLY A 327 9.62 -19.04 18.58
C GLY A 327 8.93 -18.02 17.66
N ASP A 328 7.63 -18.20 17.42
CA ASP A 328 6.81 -17.26 16.64
C ASP A 328 6.82 -15.84 17.25
N ARG A 329 6.68 -15.76 18.59
CA ARG A 329 6.75 -14.46 19.29
C ARG A 329 8.13 -13.82 19.16
N ALA A 330 9.22 -14.59 19.29
CA ALA A 330 10.57 -14.06 19.11
C ALA A 330 10.80 -13.57 17.66
N SER A 331 10.29 -14.31 16.67
CA SER A 331 10.30 -13.91 15.26
C SER A 331 9.52 -12.62 15.03
N ALA A 332 8.32 -12.50 15.60
CA ALA A 332 7.49 -11.31 15.49
C ALA A 332 8.15 -10.08 16.14
N GLN A 333 8.84 -10.26 17.29
CA GLN A 333 9.64 -9.20 17.91
C GLN A 333 10.77 -8.74 17.00
N ALA A 334 11.51 -9.68 16.41
CA ALA A 334 12.56 -9.34 15.45
C ALA A 334 12.01 -8.61 14.22
N GLN A 335 10.79 -8.92 13.78
CA GLN A 335 10.12 -8.21 12.69
C GLN A 335 9.77 -6.75 13.05
N VAL A 336 9.39 -6.46 14.30
CA VAL A 336 9.21 -5.09 14.80
C VAL A 336 10.53 -4.31 14.70
N ASP A 337 11.63 -4.94 15.14
CA ASP A 337 12.95 -4.31 15.13
C ASP A 337 13.47 -4.13 13.69
N ALA A 338 13.22 -5.08 12.80
CA ALA A 338 13.50 -4.98 11.38
C ALA A 338 12.72 -3.82 10.72
N SER A 339 11.45 -3.64 11.07
CA SER A 339 10.64 -2.53 10.57
C SER A 339 11.19 -1.17 11.03
N LYS A 340 11.63 -1.06 12.28
CA LYS A 340 12.28 0.16 12.79
C LYS A 340 13.60 0.43 12.08
N LEU A 341 14.39 -0.61 11.84
CA LEU A 341 15.68 -0.50 11.11
C LEU A 341 15.46 -0.01 9.68
N ASP A 342 14.50 -0.58 8.95
CA ASP A 342 14.14 -0.16 7.59
C ASP A 342 13.71 1.30 7.52
N ILE A 343 12.84 1.74 8.45
CA ILE A 343 12.41 3.12 8.55
C ILE A 343 13.58 4.06 8.82
N ASN A 344 14.48 3.70 9.74
CA ASN A 344 15.68 4.48 10.02
C ASN A 344 16.57 4.61 8.78
N GLN A 345 16.79 3.51 8.08
CA GLN A 345 17.62 3.52 6.87
C GLN A 345 17.00 4.40 5.78
N ARG A 346 15.71 4.26 5.52
CA ARG A 346 15.00 5.09 4.53
C ARG A 346 15.02 6.57 4.91
N ALA A 347 14.76 6.89 6.17
CA ALA A 347 14.76 8.26 6.65
C ALA A 347 16.16 8.89 6.60
N ALA A 348 17.20 8.16 7.04
CA ALA A 348 18.57 8.64 7.00
C ALA A 348 19.07 8.87 5.57
N THR A 349 18.76 7.94 4.65
CA THR A 349 19.11 8.09 3.23
C THR A 349 18.38 9.28 2.62
N ALA A 350 17.06 9.39 2.84
CA ALA A 350 16.27 10.50 2.32
C ALA A 350 16.74 11.86 2.87
N TRP A 351 17.17 11.90 4.13
CA TRP A 351 17.75 13.12 4.74
C TRP A 351 19.09 13.52 4.10
N ALA A 352 19.99 12.54 3.90
CA ALA A 352 21.28 12.79 3.26
C ALA A 352 21.08 13.28 1.82
N ASP A 353 20.15 12.67 1.08
CA ASP A 353 19.78 13.07 -0.27
C ASP A 353 19.19 14.48 -0.31
N LEU A 354 18.30 14.83 0.65
CA LEU A 354 17.68 16.15 0.74
C LEU A 354 18.74 17.24 0.99
N THR A 355 19.61 17.03 1.98
CA THR A 355 20.67 18.01 2.31
C THR A 355 21.65 18.15 1.16
N GLY A 356 22.04 17.04 0.54
CA GLY A 356 22.92 17.05 -0.65
C GLY A 356 22.27 17.74 -1.85
N ALA A 357 20.98 17.53 -2.07
CA ALA A 357 20.23 18.17 -3.15
C ALA A 357 20.09 19.69 -2.93
N GLN A 358 19.78 20.12 -1.71
CA GLN A 358 19.71 21.55 -1.35
C GLN A 358 21.04 22.28 -1.56
N LEU A 359 22.16 21.64 -1.18
CA LEU A 359 23.49 22.21 -1.43
C LEU A 359 23.78 22.29 -2.94
N ARG A 360 23.42 21.26 -3.72
CA ARG A 360 23.58 21.30 -5.19
C ARG A 360 22.67 22.36 -5.83
N GLU A 361 21.46 22.55 -5.37
CA GLU A 361 20.56 23.60 -5.83
C GLU A 361 21.17 24.98 -5.59
N GLN A 362 21.62 25.25 -4.36
CA GLN A 362 22.25 26.52 -4.00
C GLN A 362 23.53 26.80 -4.83
N ALA A 363 24.36 25.78 -5.04
CA ALA A 363 25.56 25.90 -5.87
C ALA A 363 25.21 26.11 -7.36
N GLY A 364 24.22 25.40 -7.87
CA GLY A 364 23.69 25.53 -9.22
C GLY A 364 23.12 26.93 -9.49
N ASP A 365 22.32 27.46 -8.58
CA ASP A 365 21.77 28.80 -8.67
C ASP A 365 22.86 29.88 -8.70
N ALA A 366 23.90 29.75 -7.87
CA ALA A 366 25.04 30.65 -7.86
C ALA A 366 25.84 30.56 -9.18
N GLN A 367 26.01 29.35 -9.71
CA GLN A 367 26.65 29.14 -11.02
C GLN A 367 25.82 29.73 -12.15
N ALA A 368 24.50 29.49 -12.18
CA ALA A 368 23.59 30.02 -13.20
C ALA A 368 23.58 31.57 -13.21
N LEU A 369 23.56 32.17 -12.02
CA LEU A 369 23.65 33.63 -11.89
C LEU A 369 24.98 34.17 -12.45
N SER A 370 26.09 33.53 -12.11
CA SER A 370 27.43 33.94 -12.56
C SER A 370 27.60 33.74 -14.07
N ALA A 371 27.20 32.59 -14.60
CA ALA A 371 27.21 32.29 -16.04
C ALA A 371 26.28 33.25 -16.82
N GLY A 372 25.11 33.57 -16.28
CA GLY A 372 24.18 34.53 -16.89
C GLY A 372 24.77 35.94 -16.99
N ARG A 373 25.51 36.38 -15.95
CA ARG A 373 26.25 37.67 -16.00
C ARG A 373 27.39 37.64 -17.01
N ALA A 374 28.18 36.56 -17.04
CA ALA A 374 29.26 36.38 -18.00
C ALA A 374 28.70 36.35 -19.45
N ARG A 375 27.57 35.67 -19.68
CA ARG A 375 26.88 35.67 -20.99
C ARG A 375 26.55 37.07 -21.48
N ALA A 376 26.05 37.94 -20.61
CA ALA A 376 25.74 39.33 -20.98
C ALA A 376 27.00 40.07 -21.46
N VAL A 377 28.09 39.97 -20.70
CA VAL A 377 29.38 40.58 -21.06
C VAL A 377 29.92 40.00 -22.35
N TYR A 378 29.95 38.66 -22.51
CA TYR A 378 30.42 37.98 -23.71
C TYR A 378 29.66 38.40 -24.96
N ARG A 379 28.35 38.61 -24.83
CA ARG A 379 27.49 39.07 -25.93
C ARG A 379 27.85 40.47 -26.40
N ASP A 380 28.16 41.38 -25.44
CA ASP A 380 28.57 42.77 -25.78
C ASP A 380 30.01 42.77 -26.34
N GLU A 381 30.95 42.00 -25.81
CA GLU A 381 32.32 41.87 -26.32
C GLU A 381 32.32 41.26 -27.73
N TYR A 382 31.45 40.29 -28.04
CA TYR A 382 31.30 39.72 -29.35
C TYR A 382 30.82 40.77 -30.38
N ARG A 383 29.84 41.61 -30.01
CA ARG A 383 29.40 42.73 -30.85
C ARG A 383 30.54 43.69 -31.18
N LEU A 384 31.44 43.92 -30.24
CA LEU A 384 32.62 44.76 -30.40
C LEU A 384 33.83 44.07 -31.04
N SER A 385 33.69 42.84 -31.55
CA SER A 385 34.76 42.05 -32.13
C SER A 385 35.90 41.71 -31.15
N LYS A 386 35.64 41.75 -29.84
CA LYS A 386 36.64 41.41 -28.79
C LYS A 386 36.60 39.96 -28.35
N ARG A 387 35.59 39.20 -28.73
CA ARG A 387 35.37 37.80 -28.42
C ARG A 387 35.07 37.00 -29.67
N SER A 388 35.40 35.69 -29.64
CA SER A 388 35.02 34.74 -30.69
C SER A 388 33.56 34.25 -30.53
N LEU A 389 32.96 33.74 -31.60
CA LEU A 389 31.67 33.05 -31.53
C LEU A 389 31.73 31.82 -30.65
N ASN A 390 32.86 31.08 -30.67
CA ASN A 390 33.04 29.90 -29.83
C ASN A 390 32.93 30.20 -28.33
N ASP A 391 33.50 31.34 -27.89
CA ASP A 391 33.40 31.78 -26.50
C ASP A 391 31.93 32.06 -26.13
N LEU A 392 31.20 32.70 -27.03
CA LEU A 392 29.79 33.01 -26.84
C LEU A 392 28.90 31.76 -26.83
N LEU A 393 29.13 30.80 -27.70
CA LEU A 393 28.42 29.54 -27.75
C LEU A 393 28.76 28.67 -26.52
N SER A 394 30.01 28.73 -26.03
CA SER A 394 30.42 28.03 -24.79
C SER A 394 29.69 28.55 -23.57
N ILE A 395 29.62 29.89 -23.38
CA ILE A 395 28.94 30.45 -22.22
C ILE A 395 27.41 30.22 -22.28
N GLU A 396 26.79 30.16 -23.47
CA GLU A 396 25.38 29.78 -23.63
C GLU A 396 25.13 28.34 -23.18
N GLN A 397 26.09 27.43 -23.46
CA GLN A 397 26.06 26.05 -22.98
C GLN A 397 26.23 25.97 -21.45
N ASP A 398 27.18 26.74 -20.90
CA ASP A 398 27.44 26.78 -19.44
C ASP A 398 26.22 27.28 -18.68
N VAL A 399 25.52 28.31 -19.19
CA VAL A 399 24.25 28.79 -18.62
C VAL A 399 23.21 27.68 -18.61
N PHE A 400 22.99 27.00 -19.74
CA PHE A 400 22.01 25.93 -19.84
C PHE A 400 22.35 24.75 -18.89
N GLN A 401 23.63 24.38 -18.79
CA GLN A 401 24.06 23.31 -17.88
C GLN A 401 23.82 23.69 -16.42
N ALA A 402 24.14 24.92 -16.03
CA ALA A 402 23.93 25.42 -14.68
C ALA A 402 22.43 25.46 -14.32
N ASP A 403 21.58 26.01 -15.23
CA ASP A 403 20.14 26.03 -15.04
C ASP A 403 19.55 24.63 -14.93
N SER A 404 19.97 23.71 -15.80
CA SER A 404 19.50 22.32 -15.78
C SER A 404 19.94 21.57 -14.52
N ALA A 405 21.16 21.84 -14.02
CA ALA A 405 21.68 21.26 -12.78
C ALA A 405 20.90 21.78 -11.56
N SER A 406 20.64 23.09 -11.48
CA SER A 406 19.82 23.70 -10.42
C SER A 406 18.41 23.14 -10.43
N ILE A 407 17.73 23.11 -11.58
CA ILE A 407 16.37 22.54 -11.72
C ILE A 407 16.38 21.08 -11.26
N SER A 408 17.34 20.28 -11.73
CA SER A 408 17.43 18.87 -11.34
C SER A 408 17.62 18.70 -9.83
N ALA A 409 18.52 19.48 -9.22
CA ALA A 409 18.76 19.47 -7.79
C ALA A 409 17.52 19.87 -6.96
N ARG A 410 16.77 20.85 -7.43
CA ARG A 410 15.49 21.27 -6.82
C ARG A 410 14.49 20.11 -6.77
N TYR A 411 14.29 19.41 -7.87
CA TYR A 411 13.36 18.28 -7.91
C TYR A 411 13.90 17.04 -7.19
N ASP A 412 15.24 16.87 -7.11
CA ASP A 412 15.86 15.85 -6.24
C ASP A 412 15.59 16.17 -4.76
N ALA A 413 15.63 17.44 -4.34
CA ALA A 413 15.29 17.87 -2.98
C ALA A 413 13.81 17.57 -2.66
N TRP A 414 12.90 17.86 -3.59
CA TRP A 414 11.48 17.53 -3.43
C TRP A 414 11.26 16.03 -3.30
N ASP A 415 11.86 15.20 -4.17
CA ASP A 415 11.75 13.75 -4.10
C ASP A 415 12.28 13.20 -2.78
N ALA A 416 13.44 13.69 -2.32
CA ALA A 416 14.01 13.31 -1.05
C ALA A 416 13.13 13.70 0.15
N ALA A 417 12.52 14.90 0.13
CA ALA A 417 11.57 15.35 1.16
C ALA A 417 10.32 14.45 1.20
N VAL A 418 9.79 14.07 0.04
CA VAL A 418 8.64 13.16 -0.07
C VAL A 418 9.01 11.77 0.45
N ARG A 419 10.18 11.23 0.12
CA ARG A 419 10.66 9.94 0.65
C ARG A 419 10.86 9.98 2.16
N TYR A 420 11.37 11.07 2.70
CA TYR A 420 11.49 11.24 4.13
C TYR A 420 10.12 11.28 4.82
N ALA A 421 9.19 12.09 4.31
CA ALA A 421 7.83 12.17 4.83
C ALA A 421 7.10 10.82 4.73
N GLY A 422 7.34 10.06 3.66
CA GLY A 422 6.85 8.70 3.49
C GLY A 422 7.44 7.73 4.51
N ALA A 423 8.74 7.80 4.78
CA ALA A 423 9.40 6.97 5.79
C ALA A 423 8.92 7.31 7.22
N ALA A 424 8.70 8.60 7.52
CA ALA A 424 8.14 9.06 8.79
C ALA A 424 6.62 8.81 8.92
N ASP A 425 5.98 8.33 7.86
CA ASP A 425 4.53 8.06 7.75
C ASP A 425 3.66 9.28 8.07
N ASN A 426 4.12 10.48 7.69
CA ASN A 426 3.41 11.75 7.90
C ASN A 426 3.04 12.47 6.58
N LEU A 427 3.35 11.89 5.42
CA LEU A 427 3.14 12.51 4.11
C LEU A 427 1.69 12.92 3.87
N LEU A 428 0.75 12.03 4.17
CA LEU A 428 -0.68 12.29 3.97
C LEU A 428 -1.20 13.38 4.91
N ASP A 429 -0.76 13.37 6.16
CA ASP A 429 -1.12 14.37 7.17
C ASP A 429 -0.66 15.78 6.75
N MET A 430 0.56 15.87 6.19
CA MET A 430 1.11 17.14 5.66
C MET A 430 0.34 17.66 4.45
N LEU A 431 -0.22 16.78 3.64
CA LEU A 431 -1.04 17.13 2.49
C LEU A 431 -2.52 17.40 2.88
N GLY A 432 -2.86 17.32 4.17
CA GLY A 432 -4.22 17.49 4.67
C GLY A 432 -5.18 16.39 4.18
N ILE A 433 -4.66 15.17 4.02
CA ILE A 433 -5.45 13.98 3.65
C ILE A 433 -5.70 13.19 4.94
N GLU A 434 -6.90 13.28 5.48
CA GLU A 434 -7.30 12.56 6.68
C GLU A 434 -7.48 11.07 6.39
N ARG A 435 -6.64 10.23 6.98
CA ARG A 435 -6.68 8.76 6.81
C ARG A 435 -7.97 8.14 7.34
N SER A 436 -8.51 8.68 8.42
CA SER A 436 -9.72 8.16 9.06
C SER A 436 -11.01 8.35 8.25
N ARG A 437 -11.04 9.34 7.35
CA ARG A 437 -12.18 9.56 6.45
C ARG A 437 -12.09 8.76 5.15
N THR A 438 -10.89 8.27 4.81
CA THR A 438 -10.68 7.44 3.62
C THR A 438 -10.91 5.96 3.89
N VAL A 439 -11.08 5.58 5.16
CA VAL A 439 -11.24 4.19 5.58
C VAL A 439 -12.38 4.14 6.61
N GLY A 440 -13.60 4.23 6.12
CA GLY A 440 -14.71 3.54 6.74
C GLY A 440 -14.53 2.03 6.52
N ASP A 441 -15.48 1.20 6.91
CA ASP A 441 -15.48 -0.23 6.55
C ASP A 441 -15.53 -0.44 5.01
N ASP A 442 -15.64 0.65 4.25
CA ASP A 442 -15.73 0.72 2.80
C ASP A 442 -14.48 1.33 2.18
N LEU A 443 -14.17 0.95 0.94
CA LEU A 443 -13.13 1.54 0.11
C LEU A 443 -13.27 3.07 0.06
N PRO A 444 -12.16 3.83 0.00
CA PRO A 444 -12.23 5.28 -0.13
C PRO A 444 -13.10 5.65 -1.34
N THR A 445 -14.24 6.25 -1.08
CA THR A 445 -15.09 6.85 -2.12
C THR A 445 -14.60 8.27 -2.39
N LEU A 446 -14.50 8.63 -3.68
CA LEU A 446 -14.20 9.99 -4.13
C LEU A 446 -15.37 10.93 -3.87
#